data_7741689f379443a6c226f15548843058
#
_entry.id   7741689f379443a6c226f15548843058
#
_cell.length_a   1.000
_cell.length_b   1.000
_cell.length_c   1.000
_cell.angle_alpha   90.00
_cell.angle_beta   90.00
_cell.angle_gamma   90.00
#
_symmetry.space_group_name_H-M   'P 1'
#
loop_
_entity.id
_entity.type
_entity.pdbx_description
1 polymer ?
#
loop_
_entity_poly.entity_id
_entity_poly.type
_entity_poly.pdbx_seq_one_letter_code
_entity_poly.pdbx_strand_id
1 'polypeptide(L)'
;MSVFDGGLSSREIERRTQTDVGYMYLAGMQHPSYRTILRFKRNYSDLIDEAFKMTIKIATEEELVKIHHVSVDGTKIKAKTSINKLTNEQQLKIMKQHLEKSIKLDEEEDEELGEESGNSVPETSTDEEKFKEVFKKVNKSSKYDRNKDKLRASGKKLLKQAEENPEKILKKVETLEEKLNESEKDVISINDPDARFMKNKKGRWEFYYNAQIAVDEHKVIIIASHITNNPSDHNELIPEIEQVKSNLSEIYNEIPSNFQVSADNGYSTDINTEYLEQEGLDGYISSRKFSRKEKKYNLTEKPFFKDNFNYDNEIKTYICPLGQPLYCVKEYEYKNKPRITYWTKECKSCSVQEYCVKSQRYKTISDYGNPSKIRMQRKMETSEAQEIYKLRSKTAELPFTNMKQNMHLTEFTTTGLKQVNTEFKLYAIGHNLKRIYNEINMKNN
;
A
#
# COMPACT_ATOMS: atom_id res chain seq x y z
N MET A 1 3.29 25.13 -1.54
CA MET A 1 4.48 25.68 -2.23
C MET A 1 5.62 24.65 -2.31
N SER A 2 6.26 24.22 -1.20
CA SER A 2 7.45 23.35 -1.26
C SER A 2 7.27 22.04 -2.02
N VAL A 3 6.08 21.41 -1.93
CA VAL A 3 5.74 20.19 -2.65
C VAL A 3 5.44 20.51 -4.12
N PHE A 4 4.83 21.64 -4.38
CA PHE A 4 4.58 22.18 -5.72
C PHE A 4 5.87 22.39 -6.49
N ASP A 5 6.92 22.85 -5.81
CA ASP A 5 8.26 23.10 -6.37
C ASP A 5 9.17 21.86 -6.39
N GLY A 6 8.61 20.66 -6.30
CA GLY A 6 9.36 19.42 -6.41
C GLY A 6 9.75 18.78 -5.08
N GLY A 7 8.96 18.96 -4.02
CA GLY A 7 9.16 18.25 -2.76
C GLY A 7 10.40 18.69 -1.97
N LEU A 8 10.55 19.99 -1.78
CA LEU A 8 11.74 20.56 -1.15
C LEU A 8 11.97 20.06 0.28
N SER A 9 13.24 19.87 0.64
CA SER A 9 13.64 19.55 2.01
C SER A 9 13.36 20.72 2.95
N SER A 10 13.18 20.45 4.26
CA SER A 10 12.93 21.51 5.25
C SER A 10 14.05 22.55 5.31
N ARG A 11 15.30 22.17 5.04
CA ARG A 11 16.43 23.11 4.95
C ARG A 11 16.34 24.00 3.71
N GLU A 12 15.91 23.44 2.59
CA GLU A 12 15.72 24.21 1.37
C GLU A 12 14.52 25.18 1.52
N ILE A 13 13.46 24.78 2.21
CA ILE A 13 12.35 25.69 2.55
C ILE A 13 12.84 26.85 3.43
N GLU A 14 13.62 26.57 4.49
CA GLU A 14 14.26 27.60 5.32
C GLU A 14 15.07 28.57 4.47
N ARG A 15 15.94 28.07 3.58
CA ARG A 15 16.73 28.90 2.68
C ARG A 15 15.86 29.78 1.79
N ARG A 16 14.80 29.22 1.19
CA ARG A 16 13.90 29.96 0.30
C ARG A 16 13.08 31.03 1.01
N THR A 17 12.72 30.83 2.28
CA THR A 17 12.06 31.92 3.05
C THR A 17 12.97 33.14 3.25
N GLN A 18 14.28 33.06 2.96
CA GLN A 18 15.23 34.15 3.03
C GLN A 18 15.63 34.70 1.67
N THR A 19 15.43 33.94 0.57
CA THR A 19 15.99 34.26 -0.74
C THR A 19 14.96 34.32 -1.88
N ASP A 20 13.74 33.83 -1.66
CA ASP A 20 12.68 33.75 -2.66
C ASP A 20 11.46 34.57 -2.22
N VAL A 21 11.08 35.58 -3.00
CA VAL A 21 10.01 36.51 -2.69
C VAL A 21 8.65 35.80 -2.48
N GLY A 22 8.35 34.75 -3.26
CA GLY A 22 7.12 33.96 -3.12
C GLY A 22 7.08 33.24 -1.78
N TYR A 23 8.20 32.66 -1.34
CA TYR A 23 8.31 32.01 -0.04
C TYR A 23 8.28 33.02 1.11
N MET A 24 8.92 34.18 0.98
CA MET A 24 8.86 35.27 1.96
C MET A 24 7.42 35.74 2.14
N TYR A 25 6.70 36.00 1.05
CA TYR A 25 5.31 36.42 1.08
C TYR A 25 4.40 35.40 1.78
N LEU A 26 4.47 34.13 1.38
CA LEU A 26 3.67 33.05 1.97
C LEU A 26 4.01 32.77 3.43
N ALA A 27 5.26 33.02 3.85
CA ALA A 27 5.70 32.92 5.24
C ALA A 27 5.36 34.14 6.06
N GLY A 28 4.66 35.14 5.51
CA GLY A 28 4.39 36.42 6.21
C GLY A 28 5.65 37.15 6.64
N MET A 29 6.72 37.11 5.80
CA MET A 29 8.06 37.63 6.06
C MET A 29 8.76 36.96 7.26
N GLN A 30 8.27 35.83 7.73
CA GLN A 30 8.93 35.02 8.75
C GLN A 30 9.96 34.08 8.12
N HIS A 31 11.00 33.76 8.89
CA HIS A 31 12.07 32.84 8.44
C HIS A 31 12.14 31.62 9.38
N PRO A 32 11.17 30.70 9.30
CA PRO A 32 11.15 29.55 10.17
C PRO A 32 12.34 28.63 9.92
N SER A 33 13.00 28.21 11.01
CA SER A 33 14.11 27.26 10.92
C SER A 33 13.62 25.89 10.40
N TYR A 34 14.50 25.12 9.78
CA TYR A 34 14.17 23.74 9.33
C TYR A 34 13.64 22.87 10.48
N ARG A 35 14.08 23.11 11.72
CA ARG A 35 13.59 22.39 12.91
C ARG A 35 12.14 22.76 13.23
N THR A 36 11.75 24.02 13.07
CA THR A 36 10.37 24.49 13.22
C THR A 36 9.47 23.86 12.18
N ILE A 37 9.90 23.81 10.91
CA ILE A 37 9.18 23.16 9.80
C ILE A 37 8.99 21.66 10.07
N LEU A 38 10.02 20.95 10.53
CA LEU A 38 9.94 19.52 10.87
C LEU A 38 9.01 19.30 12.06
N ARG A 39 9.05 20.16 13.09
CA ARG A 39 8.16 20.10 14.26
C ARG A 39 6.71 20.33 13.85
N PHE A 40 6.44 21.29 12.98
CA PHE A 40 5.12 21.52 12.42
C PHE A 40 4.59 20.26 11.72
N LYS A 41 5.32 19.70 10.77
CA LYS A 41 4.93 18.47 10.09
C LYS A 41 4.62 17.31 11.06
N ARG A 42 5.33 17.25 12.18
CA ARG A 42 5.17 16.17 13.17
C ARG A 42 3.96 16.37 14.08
N ASN A 43 3.69 17.61 14.50
CA ASN A 43 2.74 17.90 15.56
C ASN A 43 1.34 18.27 15.02
N TYR A 44 1.24 18.66 13.76
CA TYR A 44 0.01 19.21 13.17
C TYR A 44 -0.49 18.36 11.99
N SER A 45 -0.51 17.01 12.17
CA SER A 45 -1.07 16.09 11.19
C SER A 45 -2.52 16.41 10.86
N ASP A 46 -3.31 16.78 11.87
CA ASP A 46 -4.75 17.04 11.74
C ASP A 46 -5.02 18.29 10.88
N LEU A 47 -4.21 19.36 11.03
CA LEU A 47 -4.29 20.53 10.14
C LEU A 47 -3.91 20.20 8.68
N ILE A 48 -3.02 19.24 8.49
CA ILE A 48 -2.67 18.78 7.13
C ILE A 48 -3.81 17.96 6.55
N ASP A 49 -4.52 17.17 7.36
CA ASP A 49 -5.73 16.45 6.96
C ASP A 49 -6.85 17.41 6.57
N GLU A 50 -7.08 18.46 7.36
CA GLU A 50 -8.03 19.54 7.03
C GLU A 50 -7.64 20.27 5.75
N ALA A 51 -6.36 20.59 5.58
CA ALA A 51 -5.86 21.22 4.34
C ALA A 51 -6.06 20.32 3.12
N PHE A 52 -5.91 18.99 3.25
CA PHE A 52 -6.22 18.07 2.18
C PHE A 52 -7.70 18.10 1.81
N LYS A 53 -8.61 18.02 2.80
CA LYS A 53 -10.06 18.13 2.58
C LYS A 53 -10.44 19.48 1.95
N MET A 54 -9.77 20.57 2.36
CA MET A 54 -9.98 21.89 1.74
C MET A 54 -9.62 21.89 0.25
N THR A 55 -8.58 21.17 -0.21
CA THR A 55 -8.29 21.07 -1.64
C THR A 55 -9.38 20.34 -2.40
N ILE A 56 -10.01 19.32 -1.81
CA ILE A 56 -11.15 18.61 -2.40
C ILE A 56 -12.35 19.54 -2.49
N LYS A 57 -12.63 20.31 -1.43
CA LYS A 57 -13.72 21.27 -1.39
C LYS A 57 -13.57 22.34 -2.48
N ILE A 58 -12.40 22.97 -2.59
CA ILE A 58 -12.11 23.93 -3.66
C ILE A 58 -12.28 23.31 -5.03
N ALA A 59 -11.78 22.10 -5.26
CA ALA A 59 -11.92 21.40 -6.51
C ALA A 59 -13.39 21.11 -6.85
N THR A 60 -14.22 20.83 -5.84
CA THR A 60 -15.66 20.62 -6.01
C THR A 60 -16.38 21.93 -6.35
N GLU A 61 -16.09 23.03 -5.65
CA GLU A 61 -16.64 24.36 -5.93
C GLU A 61 -16.29 24.84 -7.34
N GLU A 62 -15.12 24.47 -7.85
CA GLU A 62 -14.67 24.74 -9.23
C GLU A 62 -15.18 23.72 -10.28
N GLU A 63 -16.06 22.81 -9.90
CA GLU A 63 -16.62 21.73 -10.75
C GLU A 63 -15.56 20.76 -11.32
N LEU A 64 -14.44 20.59 -10.62
CA LEU A 64 -13.35 19.70 -11.01
C LEU A 64 -13.49 18.27 -10.46
N VAL A 65 -14.45 18.03 -9.55
CA VAL A 65 -14.81 16.72 -8.97
C VAL A 65 -16.26 16.43 -9.34
N LYS A 66 -16.53 15.24 -9.89
CA LYS A 66 -17.87 14.82 -10.31
C LYS A 66 -18.37 13.54 -9.65
N ILE A 67 -17.52 12.77 -9.05
CA ILE A 67 -17.82 11.50 -8.36
C ILE A 67 -18.62 10.52 -9.23
N HIS A 68 -18.34 10.51 -10.52
CA HIS A 68 -18.95 9.54 -11.42
C HIS A 68 -18.15 8.25 -11.43
N HIS A 69 -16.83 8.36 -11.52
CA HIS A 69 -15.91 7.24 -11.49
C HIS A 69 -14.69 7.55 -10.64
N VAL A 70 -14.40 6.68 -9.69
CA VAL A 70 -13.27 6.76 -8.76
C VAL A 70 -12.31 5.60 -9.06
N SER A 71 -11.06 5.93 -9.31
CA SER A 71 -10.00 4.94 -9.52
C SER A 71 -9.13 4.79 -8.29
N VAL A 72 -8.98 3.56 -7.79
CA VAL A 72 -8.11 3.23 -6.64
C VAL A 72 -6.83 2.55 -7.14
N ASP A 73 -5.69 3.00 -6.64
CA ASP A 73 -4.38 2.41 -6.95
C ASP A 73 -3.42 2.56 -5.78
N GLY A 74 -2.44 1.64 -5.73
CA GLY A 74 -1.39 1.62 -4.72
C GLY A 74 0.01 1.60 -5.33
N THR A 75 0.96 2.19 -4.61
CA THR A 75 2.36 2.14 -5.03
C THR A 75 3.30 2.06 -3.84
N LYS A 76 4.38 1.28 -4.00
CA LYS A 76 5.43 1.20 -2.99
C LYS A 76 6.37 2.40 -3.11
N ILE A 77 6.55 3.10 -1.98
CA ILE A 77 7.49 4.21 -1.83
C ILE A 77 8.51 3.82 -0.78
N LYS A 78 9.78 4.08 -1.05
CA LYS A 78 10.88 3.67 -0.20
C LYS A 78 10.82 4.40 1.15
N ALA A 79 11.01 3.64 2.24
CA ALA A 79 11.11 4.19 3.58
C ALA A 79 12.51 4.79 3.81
N LYS A 80 12.59 5.77 4.73
CA LYS A 80 13.85 6.40 5.16
C LYS A 80 14.69 5.45 6.02
N THR A 81 15.00 4.29 5.46
CA THR A 81 15.85 3.30 6.09
C THR A 81 16.53 2.43 5.04
N SER A 82 17.52 1.66 5.42
CA SER A 82 18.27 0.80 4.51
C SER A 82 18.30 -0.64 5.01
N ILE A 83 18.63 -1.58 4.13
CA ILE A 83 18.86 -3.00 4.46
C ILE A 83 19.87 -3.16 5.60
N ASN A 84 20.83 -2.21 5.72
CA ASN A 84 21.81 -2.23 6.82
C ASN A 84 21.20 -1.97 8.21
N LYS A 85 19.92 -1.66 8.31
CA LYS A 85 19.16 -1.46 9.56
C LYS A 85 18.22 -2.61 9.87
N LEU A 86 18.28 -3.67 9.09
CA LEU A 86 17.49 -4.89 9.27
C LEU A 86 17.95 -5.65 10.53
N THR A 87 17.00 -6.12 11.32
CA THR A 87 17.21 -7.03 12.46
C THR A 87 16.11 -8.09 12.49
N ASN A 88 16.32 -9.16 13.25
CA ASN A 88 15.37 -10.25 13.42
C ASN A 88 15.21 -10.60 14.91
N GLU A 89 14.27 -11.49 15.23
CA GLU A 89 13.96 -11.89 16.60
C GLU A 89 15.18 -12.40 17.39
N GLN A 90 16.00 -13.27 16.78
CA GLN A 90 17.20 -13.80 17.47
C GLN A 90 18.19 -12.69 17.83
N GLN A 91 18.36 -11.72 16.94
CA GLN A 91 19.26 -10.59 17.17
C GLN A 91 18.74 -9.66 18.24
N LEU A 92 17.42 -9.41 18.27
CA LEU A 92 16.79 -8.61 19.32
C LEU A 92 16.94 -9.29 20.69
N LYS A 93 16.70 -10.60 20.79
CA LYS A 93 16.90 -11.36 22.03
C LYS A 93 18.34 -11.28 22.54
N ILE A 94 19.35 -11.42 21.67
CA ILE A 94 20.76 -11.29 22.06
C ILE A 94 21.06 -9.86 22.52
N MET A 95 20.54 -8.85 21.83
CA MET A 95 20.71 -7.45 22.25
C MET A 95 20.06 -7.18 23.60
N LYS A 96 18.86 -7.71 23.84
CA LYS A 96 18.15 -7.57 25.11
C LYS A 96 18.92 -8.19 26.26
N GLN A 97 19.36 -9.44 26.14
CA GLN A 97 20.16 -10.16 27.15
C GLN A 97 21.45 -9.41 27.49
N HIS A 98 22.13 -8.85 26.49
CA HIS A 98 23.33 -8.06 26.71
C HIS A 98 23.05 -6.76 27.48
N LEU A 99 21.98 -6.03 27.11
CA LEU A 99 21.60 -4.79 27.80
C LEU A 99 21.15 -5.02 29.25
N GLU A 100 20.30 -6.04 29.47
CA GLU A 100 19.84 -6.41 30.82
C GLU A 100 21.04 -6.79 31.75
N LYS A 101 22.03 -7.47 31.17
CA LYS A 101 23.25 -7.81 31.93
C LYS A 101 24.10 -6.58 32.22
N SER A 102 24.25 -5.65 31.28
CA SER A 102 24.95 -4.39 31.48
C SER A 102 24.33 -3.56 32.58
N ILE A 103 22.98 -3.42 32.56
CA ILE A 103 22.22 -2.65 33.57
C ILE A 103 22.43 -3.27 34.96
N LYS A 104 22.35 -4.60 35.09
CA LYS A 104 22.57 -5.26 36.39
C LYS A 104 24.00 -5.08 36.95
N LEU A 105 25.01 -5.09 36.07
CA LEU A 105 26.38 -4.84 36.48
C LEU A 105 26.57 -3.39 36.94
N ASP A 106 25.95 -2.41 36.23
CA ASP A 106 25.97 -1.00 36.64
C ASP A 106 25.28 -0.83 38.01
N GLU A 107 24.12 -1.49 38.24
CA GLU A 107 23.41 -1.47 39.54
C GLU A 107 24.25 -2.11 40.67
N GLU A 108 24.91 -3.24 40.41
CA GLU A 108 25.77 -3.92 41.39
C GLU A 108 27.04 -3.08 41.73
N GLU A 109 27.64 -2.39 40.74
CA GLU A 109 28.77 -1.46 40.94
C GLU A 109 28.34 -0.20 41.73
N ASP A 110 27.15 0.36 41.46
CA ASP A 110 26.63 1.51 42.20
C ASP A 110 26.29 1.16 43.65
N GLU A 111 25.81 -0.08 43.96
CA GLU A 111 25.58 -0.58 45.30
C GLU A 111 26.91 -0.80 46.09
N GLU A 112 27.99 -1.28 45.41
CA GLU A 112 29.28 -1.52 46.03
C GLU A 112 30.13 -0.26 46.26
N LEU A 113 30.07 0.71 45.33
CA LEU A 113 30.99 1.87 45.32
C LEU A 113 30.32 3.18 45.78
N GLY A 114 29.00 3.26 45.91
CA GLY A 114 28.27 4.47 46.25
C GLY A 114 28.39 5.58 45.20
N GLU A 115 27.91 6.80 45.52
CA GLU A 115 27.82 7.95 44.58
C GLU A 115 29.18 8.48 44.03
N GLU A 116 30.32 7.85 44.38
CA GLU A 116 31.66 8.23 43.90
C GLU A 116 32.14 7.42 42.66
N SER A 117 31.32 6.55 42.09
CA SER A 117 31.71 5.78 40.91
C SER A 117 31.78 6.68 39.64
N GLY A 118 32.98 7.10 39.32
CA GLY A 118 33.28 7.80 38.08
C GLY A 118 33.29 6.81 36.91
N ASN A 119 32.54 7.08 35.85
CA ASN A 119 32.55 6.62 34.46
C ASN A 119 33.60 5.54 34.05
N SER A 120 33.75 4.46 34.74
CA SER A 120 34.52 3.30 34.28
C SER A 120 33.56 2.29 33.67
N VAL A 121 33.60 2.17 32.34
CA VAL A 121 32.85 1.15 31.61
C VAL A 121 33.38 -0.24 31.98
N PRO A 122 32.55 -1.17 32.48
CA PRO A 122 32.99 -2.53 32.81
C PRO A 122 33.60 -3.22 31.58
N GLU A 123 34.73 -3.93 31.74
CA GLU A 123 35.34 -4.75 30.70
C GLU A 123 34.50 -6.00 30.40
N THR A 124 33.38 -5.86 29.69
CA THR A 124 32.52 -6.98 29.27
C THR A 124 32.97 -7.53 27.90
N SER A 125 34.23 -7.97 27.78
CA SER A 125 34.83 -8.42 26.52
C SER A 125 34.11 -9.59 25.84
N THR A 126 33.51 -10.50 26.58
CA THR A 126 32.84 -11.72 26.06
C THR A 126 31.46 -11.40 25.43
N ASP A 127 30.74 -10.44 25.94
CA ASP A 127 29.38 -10.11 25.45
C ASP A 127 29.42 -9.11 24.29
N GLU A 128 30.43 -8.25 24.24
CA GLU A 128 30.71 -7.39 23.09
C GLU A 128 31.06 -8.19 21.84
N GLU A 129 31.79 -9.29 21.96
CA GLU A 129 32.07 -10.20 20.85
C GLU A 129 30.79 -10.87 20.31
N LYS A 130 29.91 -11.35 21.19
CA LYS A 130 28.60 -11.91 20.80
C LYS A 130 27.73 -10.89 20.10
N PHE A 131 27.68 -9.65 20.60
CA PHE A 131 26.95 -8.55 19.98
C PHE A 131 27.53 -8.19 18.61
N LYS A 132 28.86 -8.13 18.48
CA LYS A 132 29.55 -7.94 17.19
C LYS A 132 29.25 -9.09 16.23
N GLU A 133 29.16 -10.32 16.72
CA GLU A 133 28.86 -11.51 15.90
C GLU A 133 27.42 -11.51 15.35
N VAL A 134 26.45 -10.99 16.11
CA VAL A 134 25.07 -10.79 15.64
C VAL A 134 25.02 -9.91 14.40
N PHE A 135 25.73 -8.79 14.41
CA PHE A 135 25.80 -7.90 13.24
C PHE A 135 26.59 -8.50 12.08
N LYS A 136 27.56 -9.36 12.35
CA LYS A 136 28.28 -10.12 11.30
C LYS A 136 27.38 -11.17 10.64
N LYS A 137 26.52 -11.87 11.39
CA LYS A 137 25.61 -12.91 10.84
C LYS A 137 24.54 -12.35 9.89
N VAL A 138 24.02 -11.15 10.14
CA VAL A 138 23.10 -10.45 9.22
C VAL A 138 23.73 -10.23 7.84
N ASN A 139 25.04 -10.03 7.79
CA ASN A 139 25.78 -9.82 6.55
C ASN A 139 25.91 -11.10 5.70
N LYS A 140 25.86 -12.30 6.28
CA LYS A 140 25.97 -13.57 5.53
C LYS A 140 24.76 -13.88 4.65
N SER A 141 23.59 -13.32 4.94
CA SER A 141 22.38 -13.52 4.15
C SER A 141 22.23 -12.55 2.96
N SER A 142 23.02 -11.50 2.89
CA SER A 142 22.99 -10.50 1.83
C SER A 142 24.01 -10.83 0.74
N LYS A 143 23.54 -11.18 -0.46
CA LYS A 143 24.36 -11.46 -1.67
C LYS A 143 25.28 -10.29 -2.10
N TYR A 144 25.20 -9.13 -1.46
CA TYR A 144 25.83 -7.88 -1.91
C TYR A 144 26.84 -7.28 -0.93
N ASP A 145 27.16 -7.95 0.18
CA ASP A 145 28.12 -7.40 1.15
C ASP A 145 29.56 -7.82 0.84
N ARG A 146 30.34 -6.92 0.28
CA ARG A 146 31.77 -7.13 -0.03
C ARG A 146 32.69 -7.07 1.21
N ASN A 147 32.18 -6.63 2.38
CA ASN A 147 32.93 -6.46 3.62
C ASN A 147 32.30 -7.29 4.77
N LYS A 148 32.31 -8.61 4.64
CA LYS A 148 31.67 -9.56 5.58
C LYS A 148 32.15 -9.46 7.03
N ASP A 149 33.34 -8.90 7.28
CA ASP A 149 34.00 -8.90 8.59
C ASP A 149 33.95 -7.55 9.32
N LYS A 150 33.43 -6.50 8.69
CA LYS A 150 33.32 -5.18 9.33
C LYS A 150 31.94 -4.98 9.93
N LEU A 151 31.91 -4.54 11.19
CA LEU A 151 30.69 -4.03 11.83
C LEU A 151 30.10 -2.90 10.97
N ARG A 152 28.81 -3.02 10.64
CA ARG A 152 28.10 -1.95 9.97
C ARG A 152 28.12 -0.68 10.83
N ALA A 153 28.16 0.48 10.19
CA ALA A 153 28.13 1.77 10.87
C ALA A 153 26.94 1.91 11.84
N SER A 154 25.82 1.23 11.53
CA SER A 154 24.62 1.18 12.39
C SER A 154 24.84 0.36 13.67
N GLY A 155 25.55 -0.76 13.59
CA GLY A 155 25.88 -1.59 14.74
C GLY A 155 26.86 -0.87 15.68
N LYS A 156 27.90 -0.23 15.12
CA LYS A 156 28.83 0.60 15.91
C LYS A 156 28.12 1.74 16.66
N LYS A 157 27.17 2.41 15.97
CA LYS A 157 26.41 3.48 16.61
C LYS A 157 25.47 2.97 17.70
N LEU A 158 24.86 1.80 17.49
CA LEU A 158 23.97 1.20 18.48
C LEU A 158 24.75 0.72 19.71
N LEU A 159 25.92 0.08 19.50
CA LEU A 159 26.84 -0.28 20.59
C LEU A 159 27.23 0.93 21.42
N LYS A 160 27.74 1.99 20.79
CA LYS A 160 28.10 3.21 21.49
C LYS A 160 26.93 3.84 22.26
N GLN A 161 25.71 3.79 21.70
CA GLN A 161 24.51 4.28 22.39
C GLN A 161 24.09 3.36 23.55
N ALA A 162 24.35 2.06 23.45
CA ALA A 162 24.10 1.11 24.51
C ALA A 162 25.09 1.29 25.68
N GLU A 163 26.34 1.60 25.39
CA GLU A 163 27.35 1.99 26.38
C GLU A 163 27.00 3.30 27.09
N GLU A 164 26.51 4.31 26.34
CA GLU A 164 26.13 5.63 26.89
C GLU A 164 24.82 5.61 27.70
N ASN A 165 23.84 4.76 27.32
CA ASN A 165 22.52 4.70 27.97
C ASN A 165 21.81 3.37 27.68
N PRO A 166 22.13 2.30 28.42
CA PRO A 166 21.63 0.95 28.18
C PRO A 166 20.11 0.84 28.34
N GLU A 167 19.52 1.50 29.35
CA GLU A 167 18.07 1.46 29.58
C GLU A 167 17.24 2.03 28.41
N LYS A 168 17.70 3.13 27.82
CA LYS A 168 17.03 3.75 26.69
C LYS A 168 17.05 2.85 25.46
N ILE A 169 18.15 2.13 25.28
CA ILE A 169 18.29 1.17 24.17
C ILE A 169 17.49 -0.09 24.46
N LEU A 170 17.41 -0.55 25.72
CA LEU A 170 16.56 -1.66 26.12
C LEU A 170 15.10 -1.40 25.79
N LYS A 171 14.53 -0.26 26.19
CA LYS A 171 13.16 0.16 25.83
C LYS A 171 12.92 0.18 24.33
N LYS A 172 13.94 0.60 23.57
CA LYS A 172 13.86 0.58 22.09
C LYS A 172 13.84 -0.84 21.55
N VAL A 173 14.64 -1.76 22.10
CA VAL A 173 14.66 -3.16 21.70
C VAL A 173 13.33 -3.84 22.02
N GLU A 174 12.74 -3.59 23.18
CA GLU A 174 11.41 -4.07 23.56
C GLU A 174 10.33 -3.60 22.59
N THR A 175 10.30 -2.32 22.26
CA THR A 175 9.37 -1.77 21.23
C THR A 175 9.57 -2.44 19.85
N LEU A 176 10.81 -2.79 19.50
CA LEU A 176 11.10 -3.50 18.25
C LEU A 176 10.61 -4.95 18.29
N GLU A 177 10.73 -5.63 19.42
CA GLU A 177 10.20 -7.00 19.62
C GLU A 177 8.66 -7.01 19.51
N GLU A 178 7.98 -6.08 20.19
CA GLU A 178 6.54 -5.94 20.11
C GLU A 178 6.06 -5.75 18.67
N LYS A 179 6.63 -4.77 17.97
CA LYS A 179 6.28 -4.49 16.57
C LYS A 179 6.67 -5.59 15.59
N LEU A 180 7.71 -6.36 15.87
CA LEU A 180 8.09 -7.53 15.09
C LEU A 180 7.04 -8.64 15.24
N ASN A 181 6.59 -8.89 16.46
CA ASN A 181 5.56 -9.90 16.77
C ASN A 181 4.22 -9.53 16.12
N GLU A 182 3.81 -8.24 16.17
CA GLU A 182 2.60 -7.75 15.51
C GLU A 182 2.66 -7.89 13.98
N SER A 183 3.86 -7.86 13.41
CA SER A 183 4.04 -7.78 11.95
C SER A 183 3.93 -9.12 11.21
N GLU A 184 3.87 -10.25 11.91
CA GLU A 184 3.94 -11.61 11.31
C GLU A 184 5.13 -11.81 10.35
N LYS A 185 6.21 -11.05 10.51
CA LYS A 185 7.40 -11.06 9.65
C LYS A 185 8.64 -11.43 10.44
N ASP A 186 9.61 -12.02 9.76
CA ASP A 186 10.87 -12.44 10.36
C ASP A 186 11.87 -11.31 10.60
N VAL A 187 11.60 -10.12 10.02
CA VAL A 187 12.57 -9.01 10.01
C VAL A 187 11.90 -7.65 10.17
N ILE A 188 12.60 -6.74 10.85
CA ILE A 188 12.17 -5.36 11.12
C ILE A 188 13.33 -4.38 10.93
N SER A 189 13.02 -3.10 10.71
CA SER A 189 14.03 -2.03 10.66
C SER A 189 14.24 -1.40 12.03
N ILE A 190 15.49 -1.30 12.48
CA ILE A 190 15.85 -0.64 13.74
C ILE A 190 15.49 0.86 13.76
N ASN A 191 15.53 1.51 12.60
CA ASN A 191 15.31 2.97 12.51
C ASN A 191 13.88 3.35 12.18
N ASP A 192 13.15 2.45 11.52
CA ASP A 192 11.78 2.67 11.10
C ASP A 192 10.99 1.36 11.24
N PRO A 193 10.53 1.05 12.46
CA PRO A 193 9.86 -0.21 12.76
C PRO A 193 8.54 -0.41 12.04
N ASP A 194 7.90 0.67 11.58
CA ASP A 194 6.64 0.60 10.84
C ASP A 194 6.83 0.26 9.37
N ALA A 195 8.02 0.52 8.81
CA ALA A 195 8.34 0.13 7.44
C ALA A 195 8.44 -1.40 7.28
N ARG A 196 8.00 -1.92 6.14
CA ARG A 196 8.04 -3.36 5.87
C ARG A 196 9.03 -3.69 4.76
N PHE A 197 9.69 -4.84 4.93
CA PHE A 197 10.61 -5.37 3.93
C PHE A 197 9.81 -6.00 2.79
N MET A 198 9.78 -5.33 1.65
CA MET A 198 8.94 -5.67 0.50
C MET A 198 9.75 -5.74 -0.78
N LYS A 199 9.25 -6.51 -1.75
CA LYS A 199 9.79 -6.55 -3.11
C LYS A 199 9.13 -5.47 -3.96
N ASN A 200 9.94 -4.63 -4.63
CA ASN A 200 9.41 -3.65 -5.59
C ASN A 200 9.16 -4.26 -6.97
N LYS A 201 8.56 -3.49 -7.89
CA LYS A 201 8.28 -3.91 -9.29
C LYS A 201 9.56 -4.32 -10.07
N LYS A 202 10.75 -3.80 -9.68
CA LYS A 202 12.04 -4.15 -10.28
C LYS A 202 12.71 -5.39 -9.64
N GLY A 203 12.02 -6.07 -8.72
CA GLY A 203 12.51 -7.27 -8.07
C GLY A 203 13.47 -7.04 -6.90
N ARG A 204 13.72 -5.80 -6.49
CA ARG A 204 14.60 -5.47 -5.36
C ARG A 204 13.83 -5.52 -4.05
N TRP A 205 14.46 -6.06 -3.01
CA TRP A 205 13.96 -6.11 -1.65
C TRP A 205 14.56 -4.96 -0.84
N GLU A 206 13.71 -4.07 -0.34
CA GLU A 206 14.06 -2.94 0.52
C GLU A 206 12.89 -2.65 1.46
N PHE A 207 13.05 -1.70 2.38
CA PHE A 207 11.97 -1.24 3.23
C PHE A 207 11.10 -0.22 2.49
N TYR A 208 9.81 -0.49 2.47
CA TYR A 208 8.80 0.34 1.81
C TYR A 208 7.60 0.57 2.71
N TYR A 209 6.86 1.59 2.38
CA TYR A 209 5.45 1.76 2.68
C TYR A 209 4.63 1.58 1.41
N ASN A 210 3.37 1.18 1.56
CA ASN A 210 2.42 1.08 0.47
C ASN A 210 1.51 2.30 0.51
N ALA A 211 1.63 3.17 -0.47
CA ALA A 211 0.85 4.40 -0.59
C ALA A 211 -0.39 4.14 -1.44
N GLN A 212 -1.56 4.46 -0.92
CA GLN A 212 -2.86 4.27 -1.54
C GLN A 212 -3.49 5.62 -1.87
N ILE A 213 -4.17 5.71 -3.01
CA ILE A 213 -4.95 6.88 -3.41
C ILE A 213 -6.25 6.47 -4.08
N ALA A 214 -7.30 7.26 -3.86
CA ALA A 214 -8.51 7.25 -4.67
C ALA A 214 -8.63 8.58 -5.42
N VAL A 215 -8.89 8.50 -6.72
CA VAL A 215 -8.80 9.62 -7.65
C VAL A 215 -10.10 9.74 -8.41
N ASP A 216 -10.70 10.93 -8.42
CA ASP A 216 -11.81 11.27 -9.31
C ASP A 216 -11.32 11.39 -10.75
N GLU A 217 -12.03 10.74 -11.68
CA GLU A 217 -11.62 10.67 -13.08
C GLU A 217 -11.66 12.02 -13.80
N HIS A 218 -12.64 12.87 -13.49
CA HIS A 218 -12.97 14.04 -14.33
C HIS A 218 -11.75 14.93 -14.54
N LYS A 219 -11.08 15.39 -13.47
CA LYS A 219 -9.88 16.22 -13.55
C LYS A 219 -8.69 15.67 -12.77
N VAL A 220 -8.75 14.39 -12.42
CA VAL A 220 -7.66 13.67 -11.73
C VAL A 220 -7.33 14.31 -10.39
N ILE A 221 -8.36 14.60 -9.60
CA ILE A 221 -8.25 15.09 -8.21
C ILE A 221 -8.17 13.90 -7.26
N ILE A 222 -7.20 13.91 -6.38
CA ILE A 222 -7.08 12.90 -5.31
C ILE A 222 -8.11 13.23 -4.24
N ILE A 223 -9.06 12.31 -4.00
CA ILE A 223 -10.16 12.47 -3.03
C ILE A 223 -9.96 11.66 -1.75
N ALA A 224 -9.10 10.65 -1.77
CA ALA A 224 -8.62 9.96 -0.57
C ALA A 224 -7.14 9.59 -0.74
N SER A 225 -6.42 9.50 0.38
CA SER A 225 -5.03 9.07 0.38
C SER A 225 -4.61 8.58 1.76
N HIS A 226 -3.99 7.41 1.83
CA HIS A 226 -3.38 6.92 3.07
C HIS A 226 -2.12 6.09 2.81
N ILE A 227 -1.36 5.87 3.88
CA ILE A 227 -0.20 5.00 3.88
C ILE A 227 -0.50 3.77 4.73
N THR A 228 -0.22 2.61 4.17
CA THR A 228 -0.24 1.35 4.90
C THR A 228 1.13 0.68 4.89
N ASN A 229 1.37 -0.17 5.84
CA ASN A 229 2.54 -1.04 5.87
C ASN A 229 2.25 -2.46 5.34
N ASN A 230 1.04 -2.71 4.83
CA ASN A 230 0.70 -3.96 4.18
C ASN A 230 1.44 -4.11 2.84
N PRO A 231 2.11 -5.25 2.59
CA PRO A 231 2.86 -5.44 1.35
C PRO A 231 1.97 -5.68 0.13
N SER A 232 0.69 -5.95 0.31
CA SER A 232 -0.30 -6.19 -0.75
C SER A 232 -1.48 -5.23 -0.64
N ASP A 233 -2.15 -4.99 -1.76
CA ASP A 233 -3.31 -4.10 -1.85
C ASP A 233 -4.64 -4.80 -1.52
N HIS A 234 -4.59 -6.08 -1.11
CA HIS A 234 -5.77 -6.94 -0.92
C HIS A 234 -6.82 -6.36 0.02
N ASN A 235 -6.41 -5.69 1.07
CA ASN A 235 -7.30 -5.17 2.12
C ASN A 235 -7.41 -3.65 2.09
N GLU A 236 -6.85 -2.98 1.08
CA GLU A 236 -6.75 -1.53 1.07
C GLU A 236 -7.91 -0.83 0.33
N LEU A 237 -8.76 -1.59 -0.40
CA LEU A 237 -9.90 -0.99 -1.12
C LEU A 237 -10.93 -0.39 -0.16
N ILE A 238 -11.33 -1.16 0.85
CA ILE A 238 -12.37 -0.74 1.80
C ILE A 238 -11.96 0.51 2.57
N PRO A 239 -10.78 0.55 3.23
CA PRO A 239 -10.32 1.76 3.90
C PRO A 239 -10.28 2.99 2.99
N GLU A 240 -9.88 2.81 1.73
CA GLU A 240 -9.77 3.91 0.77
C GLU A 240 -11.16 4.43 0.36
N ILE A 241 -12.12 3.54 0.09
CA ILE A 241 -13.49 3.95 -0.25
C ILE A 241 -14.21 4.57 0.94
N GLU A 242 -14.03 4.05 2.16
CA GLU A 242 -14.57 4.67 3.37
C GLU A 242 -14.00 6.07 3.60
N GLN A 243 -12.71 6.28 3.31
CA GLN A 243 -12.12 7.62 3.38
C GLN A 243 -12.69 8.54 2.28
N VAL A 244 -12.93 8.03 1.07
CA VAL A 244 -13.63 8.77 0.01
C VAL A 244 -14.98 9.24 0.52
N LYS A 245 -15.82 8.34 1.05
CA LYS A 245 -17.14 8.67 1.61
C LYS A 245 -17.04 9.70 2.73
N SER A 246 -16.10 9.50 3.67
CA SER A 246 -15.90 10.43 4.79
C SER A 246 -15.51 11.83 4.31
N ASN A 247 -14.56 11.95 3.38
CA ASN A 247 -14.13 13.25 2.86
C ASN A 247 -15.24 13.96 2.07
N LEU A 248 -16.06 13.19 1.34
CA LEU A 248 -17.14 13.75 0.56
C LEU A 248 -18.38 14.10 1.39
N SER A 249 -18.68 13.38 2.48
CA SER A 249 -19.81 13.68 3.36
C SER A 249 -19.70 15.05 4.06
N GLU A 250 -18.49 15.57 4.19
CA GLU A 250 -18.24 16.92 4.73
C GLU A 250 -18.47 18.03 3.67
N ILE A 251 -18.53 17.66 2.37
CA ILE A 251 -18.61 18.58 1.25
C ILE A 251 -20.00 18.56 0.59
N TYR A 252 -20.57 17.37 0.46
CA TYR A 252 -21.87 17.14 -0.17
C TYR A 252 -22.93 16.77 0.86
N ASN A 253 -24.14 17.30 0.72
CA ASN A 253 -25.29 16.90 1.55
C ASN A 253 -25.68 15.44 1.31
N GLU A 254 -25.55 14.96 0.08
CA GLU A 254 -25.79 13.58 -0.31
C GLU A 254 -24.68 13.13 -1.26
N ILE A 255 -23.96 12.08 -0.88
CA ILE A 255 -22.97 11.44 -1.74
C ILE A 255 -23.70 10.55 -2.75
N PRO A 256 -23.35 10.56 -4.04
CA PRO A 256 -23.91 9.61 -5.00
C PRO A 256 -23.71 8.18 -4.49
N SER A 257 -24.80 7.43 -4.34
CA SER A 257 -24.77 6.08 -3.75
C SER A 257 -24.23 4.99 -4.69
N ASN A 258 -24.09 5.30 -5.99
CA ASN A 258 -23.81 4.32 -7.03
C ASN A 258 -22.66 4.71 -7.97
N PHE A 259 -21.64 5.42 -7.47
CA PHE A 259 -20.49 5.76 -8.31
C PHE A 259 -19.67 4.54 -8.71
N GLN A 260 -18.99 4.64 -9.83
CA GLN A 260 -18.12 3.59 -10.38
C GLN A 260 -16.81 3.55 -9.61
N VAL A 261 -16.31 2.33 -9.31
CA VAL A 261 -15.04 2.11 -8.64
C VAL A 261 -14.16 1.18 -9.45
N SER A 262 -13.02 1.64 -9.93
CA SER A 262 -12.04 0.79 -10.61
C SER A 262 -10.78 0.60 -9.78
N ALA A 263 -10.28 -0.62 -9.75
CA ALA A 263 -9.03 -0.98 -9.07
C ALA A 263 -8.28 -2.09 -9.81
N ASP A 264 -6.98 -2.22 -9.55
CA ASP A 264 -6.18 -3.24 -10.21
C ASP A 264 -6.46 -4.65 -9.65
N ASN A 265 -5.80 -5.64 -10.26
CA ASN A 265 -5.92 -7.03 -9.84
C ASN A 265 -5.44 -7.31 -8.39
N GLY A 266 -4.63 -6.44 -7.79
CA GLY A 266 -4.20 -6.53 -6.40
C GLY A 266 -5.39 -6.47 -5.44
N TYR A 267 -6.44 -5.75 -5.80
CA TYR A 267 -7.67 -5.57 -5.01
C TYR A 267 -8.74 -6.65 -5.27
N SER A 268 -8.51 -7.61 -6.18
CA SER A 268 -9.48 -8.65 -6.53
C SER A 268 -9.58 -9.72 -5.45
N THR A 269 -10.18 -9.38 -4.31
CA THR A 269 -10.48 -10.29 -3.18
C THR A 269 -11.97 -10.54 -3.07
N ASP A 270 -12.36 -11.60 -2.36
CA ASP A 270 -13.76 -11.93 -2.12
C ASP A 270 -14.40 -10.83 -1.26
N ILE A 271 -13.69 -10.34 -0.23
CA ILE A 271 -14.16 -9.29 0.70
C ILE A 271 -14.41 -7.97 -0.06
N ASN A 272 -13.48 -7.54 -0.90
CA ASN A 272 -13.63 -6.29 -1.65
C ASN A 272 -14.79 -6.33 -2.65
N THR A 273 -15.00 -7.47 -3.32
CA THR A 273 -16.12 -7.60 -4.27
C THR A 273 -17.47 -7.68 -3.57
N GLU A 274 -17.55 -8.33 -2.41
CA GLU A 274 -18.75 -8.33 -1.57
C GLU A 274 -19.09 -6.93 -1.04
N TYR A 275 -18.07 -6.22 -0.52
CA TYR A 275 -18.24 -4.86 -0.04
C TYR A 275 -18.82 -3.93 -1.11
N LEU A 276 -18.26 -3.94 -2.33
CA LEU A 276 -18.77 -3.09 -3.42
C LEU A 276 -20.24 -3.39 -3.74
N GLU A 277 -20.65 -4.66 -3.74
CA GLU A 277 -22.04 -5.04 -3.97
C GLU A 277 -22.97 -4.64 -2.81
N GLN A 278 -22.53 -4.83 -1.56
CA GLN A 278 -23.31 -4.45 -0.38
C GLN A 278 -23.55 -2.94 -0.30
N GLU A 279 -22.53 -2.15 -0.68
CA GLU A 279 -22.61 -0.69 -0.73
C GLU A 279 -23.31 -0.14 -1.99
N GLY A 280 -23.74 -1.01 -2.90
CA GLY A 280 -24.38 -0.61 -4.16
C GLY A 280 -23.44 0.10 -5.13
N LEU A 281 -22.12 -0.05 -4.96
CA LEU A 281 -21.09 0.58 -5.80
C LEU A 281 -20.85 -0.23 -7.07
N ASP A 282 -20.70 0.45 -8.19
CA ASP A 282 -20.49 -0.18 -9.49
C ASP A 282 -19.01 -0.51 -9.74
N GLY A 283 -18.56 -1.69 -9.26
CA GLY A 283 -17.15 -2.11 -9.26
C GLY A 283 -16.60 -2.57 -10.61
N TYR A 284 -15.32 -2.28 -10.88
CA TYR A 284 -14.54 -2.70 -12.04
C TYR A 284 -13.14 -3.14 -11.61
N ILE A 285 -13.01 -4.39 -11.14
CA ILE A 285 -11.74 -4.95 -10.66
C ILE A 285 -11.32 -6.10 -11.56
N SER A 286 -10.16 -5.97 -12.23
CA SER A 286 -9.67 -7.01 -13.10
C SER A 286 -9.18 -8.26 -12.32
N SER A 287 -9.25 -9.44 -12.94
CA SER A 287 -8.74 -10.67 -12.35
C SER A 287 -7.47 -11.16 -13.06
N ARG A 288 -6.63 -11.94 -12.34
CA ARG A 288 -5.43 -12.56 -12.93
C ARG A 288 -5.72 -13.47 -14.11
N LYS A 289 -6.92 -14.02 -14.20
CA LYS A 289 -7.33 -14.89 -15.32
C LYS A 289 -7.50 -14.09 -16.60
N PHE A 290 -7.93 -12.83 -16.49
CA PHE A 290 -8.17 -11.95 -17.62
C PHE A 290 -6.88 -11.66 -18.41
N SER A 291 -5.80 -11.28 -17.73
CA SER A 291 -4.51 -10.98 -18.36
C SER A 291 -3.76 -12.22 -18.89
N ARG A 292 -4.16 -13.44 -18.46
CA ARG A 292 -3.55 -14.70 -18.89
C ARG A 292 -4.32 -15.40 -20.02
N LYS A 293 -5.61 -15.08 -20.25
CA LYS A 293 -6.44 -15.69 -21.29
C LYS A 293 -5.86 -15.51 -22.70
N GLU A 294 -5.27 -14.36 -23.00
CA GLU A 294 -4.68 -14.09 -24.32
C GLU A 294 -3.46 -14.94 -24.67
N LYS A 295 -2.83 -15.62 -23.71
CA LYS A 295 -1.52 -16.27 -23.92
C LYS A 295 -1.52 -17.81 -23.86
N LYS A 296 -2.59 -18.50 -23.45
CA LYS A 296 -2.47 -19.91 -23.06
C LYS A 296 -3.34 -20.95 -23.77
N TYR A 297 -4.40 -20.59 -24.47
CA TYR A 297 -5.28 -21.61 -25.09
C TYR A 297 -5.62 -21.24 -26.53
N ASN A 298 -5.18 -22.11 -27.44
CA ASN A 298 -5.69 -22.11 -28.80
C ASN A 298 -7.13 -22.68 -28.75
N LEU A 299 -8.12 -21.79 -28.67
CA LEU A 299 -9.54 -22.10 -28.49
C LEU A 299 -10.10 -22.92 -29.67
N THR A 300 -9.45 -22.88 -30.83
CA THR A 300 -9.82 -23.64 -32.03
C THR A 300 -9.57 -25.13 -31.86
N GLU A 301 -8.59 -25.54 -31.04
CA GLU A 301 -8.29 -26.97 -30.84
C GLU A 301 -9.22 -27.64 -29.80
N LYS A 302 -9.90 -26.86 -28.94
CA LYS A 302 -10.78 -27.34 -27.87
C LYS A 302 -12.11 -26.61 -27.85
N PRO A 303 -12.99 -26.78 -28.84
CA PRO A 303 -14.20 -25.96 -28.99
C PRO A 303 -15.15 -26.04 -27.78
N PHE A 304 -15.15 -27.15 -27.05
CA PHE A 304 -16.01 -27.37 -25.88
C PHE A 304 -15.25 -27.19 -24.53
N PHE A 305 -14.17 -26.43 -24.52
CA PHE A 305 -13.53 -26.03 -23.27
C PHE A 305 -14.38 -24.98 -22.53
N LYS A 306 -14.29 -24.94 -21.18
CA LYS A 306 -15.13 -24.04 -20.36
C LYS A 306 -15.13 -22.60 -20.87
N ASP A 307 -13.98 -22.09 -21.31
CA ASP A 307 -13.80 -20.69 -21.73
C ASP A 307 -14.56 -20.32 -23.02
N ASN A 308 -15.06 -21.30 -23.78
CA ASN A 308 -15.91 -21.11 -24.96
C ASN A 308 -17.40 -21.08 -24.62
N PHE A 309 -17.77 -21.27 -23.34
CA PHE A 309 -19.13 -21.13 -22.87
C PHE A 309 -19.35 -19.70 -22.40
N ASN A 310 -20.17 -18.95 -23.11
CA ASN A 310 -20.48 -17.58 -22.78
C ASN A 310 -21.47 -17.52 -21.62
N TYR A 311 -21.20 -16.69 -20.61
CA TYR A 311 -22.16 -16.45 -19.53
C TYR A 311 -23.07 -15.29 -19.89
N ASP A 312 -24.36 -15.53 -19.87
CA ASP A 312 -25.40 -14.54 -20.04
C ASP A 312 -25.79 -13.98 -18.68
N ASN A 313 -25.58 -12.66 -18.48
CA ASN A 313 -25.84 -11.98 -17.23
C ASN A 313 -27.33 -11.73 -16.97
N GLU A 314 -28.16 -11.60 -18.01
CA GLU A 314 -29.58 -11.35 -17.88
C GLU A 314 -30.32 -12.58 -17.37
N ILE A 315 -30.07 -13.73 -18.00
CA ILE A 315 -30.70 -15.02 -17.63
C ILE A 315 -29.86 -15.83 -16.64
N LYS A 316 -28.69 -15.31 -16.19
CA LYS A 316 -27.78 -15.92 -15.21
C LYS A 316 -27.40 -17.35 -15.52
N THR A 317 -27.09 -17.66 -16.79
CA THR A 317 -26.82 -18.99 -17.27
C THR A 317 -25.64 -19.02 -18.25
N TYR A 318 -24.99 -20.18 -18.40
CA TYR A 318 -23.99 -20.37 -19.44
C TYR A 318 -24.66 -20.79 -20.74
N ILE A 319 -24.25 -20.19 -21.85
CA ILE A 319 -24.62 -20.59 -23.21
C ILE A 319 -23.47 -21.43 -23.80
N CYS A 320 -23.74 -22.64 -24.22
CA CYS A 320 -22.71 -23.48 -24.85
C CYS A 320 -22.38 -22.98 -26.27
N PRO A 321 -21.25 -23.40 -26.89
CA PRO A 321 -20.88 -22.99 -28.25
C PRO A 321 -21.92 -23.31 -29.35
N LEU A 322 -22.89 -24.17 -29.07
CA LEU A 322 -24.01 -24.51 -29.97
C LEU A 322 -25.31 -23.75 -29.58
N GLY A 323 -25.25 -22.76 -28.71
CA GLY A 323 -26.39 -21.95 -28.33
C GLY A 323 -27.32 -22.54 -27.25
N GLN A 324 -27.01 -23.72 -26.67
CA GLN A 324 -27.84 -24.28 -25.62
C GLN A 324 -27.53 -23.74 -24.23
N PRO A 325 -28.55 -23.31 -23.44
CA PRO A 325 -28.36 -22.79 -22.12
C PRO A 325 -28.08 -23.91 -21.08
N LEU A 326 -27.13 -23.65 -20.18
CA LEU A 326 -26.82 -24.49 -19.01
C LEU A 326 -27.27 -23.74 -17.75
N TYR A 327 -28.34 -24.19 -17.15
CA TYR A 327 -28.93 -23.53 -15.97
C TYR A 327 -28.14 -23.84 -14.69
N CYS A 328 -28.20 -22.94 -13.72
CA CYS A 328 -27.72 -23.19 -12.37
C CYS A 328 -28.56 -24.30 -11.73
N VAL A 329 -27.92 -25.40 -11.39
CA VAL A 329 -28.62 -26.57 -10.82
C VAL A 329 -28.29 -26.80 -9.36
N LYS A 330 -27.10 -26.39 -8.92
CA LYS A 330 -26.64 -26.61 -7.56
C LYS A 330 -25.64 -25.56 -7.11
N GLU A 331 -25.92 -25.01 -5.94
CA GLU A 331 -24.98 -24.20 -5.16
C GLU A 331 -24.63 -24.97 -3.88
N TYR A 332 -23.33 -25.14 -3.60
CA TYR A 332 -22.86 -25.88 -2.42
C TYR A 332 -21.40 -25.51 -2.11
N GLU A 333 -20.97 -25.83 -0.91
CA GLU A 333 -19.57 -25.70 -0.52
C GLU A 333 -18.75 -26.94 -0.92
N TYR A 334 -17.56 -26.68 -1.48
CA TYR A 334 -16.58 -27.72 -1.79
C TYR A 334 -15.20 -27.27 -1.32
N LYS A 335 -14.59 -27.99 -0.38
CA LYS A 335 -13.30 -27.63 0.25
C LYS A 335 -13.32 -26.21 0.84
N ASN A 336 -14.37 -25.88 1.60
CA ASN A 336 -14.60 -24.58 2.23
C ASN A 336 -14.65 -23.40 1.23
N LYS A 337 -15.07 -23.67 0.00
CA LYS A 337 -15.28 -22.63 -1.01
C LYS A 337 -16.63 -22.82 -1.69
N PRO A 338 -17.40 -21.74 -1.91
CA PRO A 338 -18.65 -21.81 -2.68
C PRO A 338 -18.40 -22.38 -4.06
N ARG A 339 -19.28 -23.24 -4.51
CA ARG A 339 -19.27 -23.81 -5.85
C ARG A 339 -20.64 -23.72 -6.45
N ILE A 340 -20.74 -23.14 -7.64
CA ILE A 340 -21.97 -23.07 -8.44
C ILE A 340 -21.79 -23.99 -9.65
N THR A 341 -22.76 -24.86 -9.90
CA THR A 341 -22.68 -25.84 -10.98
C THR A 341 -23.84 -25.65 -11.95
N TYR A 342 -23.52 -25.63 -13.23
CA TYR A 342 -24.44 -25.42 -14.34
C TYR A 342 -24.43 -26.62 -15.29
N TRP A 343 -25.60 -27.11 -15.69
CA TRP A 343 -25.77 -28.13 -16.69
C TRP A 343 -27.19 -28.10 -17.28
N THR A 344 -27.44 -28.86 -18.37
CA THR A 344 -28.75 -29.00 -18.98
C THR A 344 -29.02 -30.46 -19.41
N LYS A 345 -30.30 -30.83 -19.39
CA LYS A 345 -30.75 -32.14 -19.85
C LYS A 345 -30.63 -32.29 -21.38
N GLU A 346 -30.65 -31.19 -22.11
CA GLU A 346 -30.56 -31.14 -23.58
C GLU A 346 -29.23 -31.70 -24.11
N CYS A 347 -28.21 -31.81 -23.27
CA CYS A 347 -26.96 -32.50 -23.65
C CYS A 347 -27.12 -33.95 -24.04
N LYS A 348 -28.21 -34.63 -23.63
CA LYS A 348 -28.46 -36.05 -23.97
C LYS A 348 -28.77 -36.27 -25.45
N SER A 349 -29.43 -35.33 -26.09
CA SER A 349 -29.84 -35.36 -27.50
C SER A 349 -28.92 -34.52 -28.40
N CYS A 350 -27.80 -34.05 -27.88
CA CYS A 350 -26.87 -33.16 -28.59
C CYS A 350 -26.04 -33.94 -29.61
N SER A 351 -25.99 -33.47 -30.86
CA SER A 351 -25.23 -34.11 -31.97
C SER A 351 -23.74 -34.19 -31.74
N VAL A 352 -23.18 -33.38 -30.86
CA VAL A 352 -21.74 -33.36 -30.53
C VAL A 352 -21.46 -33.86 -29.10
N GLN A 353 -22.40 -34.55 -28.47
CA GLN A 353 -22.28 -35.07 -27.12
C GLN A 353 -20.96 -35.81 -26.87
N GLU A 354 -20.61 -36.75 -27.76
CA GLU A 354 -19.41 -37.59 -27.65
C GLU A 354 -18.11 -36.77 -27.66
N TYR A 355 -18.06 -35.66 -28.37
CA TYR A 355 -16.89 -34.76 -28.43
C TYR A 355 -16.83 -33.78 -27.25
N CYS A 356 -18.01 -33.37 -26.71
CA CYS A 356 -18.12 -32.43 -25.64
C CYS A 356 -18.00 -33.05 -24.25
N VAL A 357 -18.57 -34.28 -24.08
CA VAL A 357 -18.72 -34.92 -22.76
C VAL A 357 -18.03 -36.28 -22.76
N LYS A 358 -16.84 -36.37 -22.17
CA LYS A 358 -16.00 -37.57 -22.26
C LYS A 358 -16.42 -38.75 -21.35
N SER A 359 -17.08 -38.46 -20.21
CA SER A 359 -17.33 -39.49 -19.17
C SER A 359 -18.61 -39.25 -18.33
N GLN A 360 -19.42 -38.27 -18.66
CA GLN A 360 -20.65 -37.92 -17.91
C GLN A 360 -21.83 -37.83 -18.88
N ARG A 361 -23.05 -37.92 -18.32
CA ARG A 361 -24.28 -37.75 -19.13
C ARG A 361 -24.48 -36.32 -19.68
N TYR A 362 -23.88 -35.32 -19.02
CA TYR A 362 -24.10 -33.92 -19.34
C TYR A 362 -22.78 -33.12 -19.23
N LYS A 363 -22.66 -32.08 -20.04
CA LYS A 363 -21.60 -31.08 -19.83
C LYS A 363 -21.91 -30.31 -18.58
N THR A 364 -20.96 -30.29 -17.65
CA THR A 364 -21.06 -29.55 -16.40
C THR A 364 -20.02 -28.43 -16.40
N ILE A 365 -20.47 -27.21 -16.20
CA ILE A 365 -19.62 -26.06 -15.95
C ILE A 365 -19.70 -25.74 -14.45
N SER A 366 -18.58 -25.54 -13.83
CA SER A 366 -18.54 -25.14 -12.41
C SER A 366 -17.76 -23.87 -12.20
N ASP A 367 -18.34 -22.97 -11.43
CA ASP A 367 -17.68 -21.82 -10.89
C ASP A 367 -17.29 -22.11 -9.45
N TYR A 368 -16.07 -21.70 -9.10
CA TYR A 368 -15.50 -21.89 -7.77
C TYR A 368 -15.19 -20.53 -7.17
N GLY A 369 -15.56 -20.33 -5.92
CA GLY A 369 -15.28 -19.14 -5.16
C GLY A 369 -16.52 -18.29 -4.88
N ASN A 370 -16.30 -17.12 -4.35
CA ASN A 370 -17.33 -16.21 -3.93
C ASN A 370 -18.21 -15.74 -5.11
N PRO A 371 -19.55 -15.74 -4.99
CA PRO A 371 -20.46 -15.32 -6.06
C PRO A 371 -20.22 -13.89 -6.55
N SER A 372 -19.97 -12.92 -5.66
CA SER A 372 -19.70 -11.52 -6.05
C SER A 372 -18.44 -11.40 -6.89
N LYS A 373 -17.38 -12.13 -6.53
CA LYS A 373 -16.16 -12.18 -7.34
C LYS A 373 -16.35 -12.82 -8.70
N ILE A 374 -17.20 -13.84 -8.79
CA ILE A 374 -17.55 -14.48 -10.06
C ILE A 374 -18.33 -13.48 -10.93
N ARG A 375 -19.31 -12.76 -10.36
CA ARG A 375 -20.06 -11.71 -11.09
C ARG A 375 -19.12 -10.62 -11.60
N MET A 376 -18.21 -10.12 -10.75
CA MET A 376 -17.19 -9.16 -11.13
C MET A 376 -16.31 -9.65 -12.29
N GLN A 377 -15.84 -10.91 -12.24
CA GLN A 377 -15.04 -11.49 -13.32
C GLN A 377 -15.80 -11.56 -14.65
N ARG A 378 -17.08 -11.89 -14.61
CA ARG A 378 -17.96 -11.94 -15.80
C ARG A 378 -18.23 -10.55 -16.34
N LYS A 379 -18.54 -9.58 -15.47
CA LYS A 379 -18.71 -8.17 -15.83
C LYS A 379 -17.46 -7.67 -16.56
N MET A 380 -16.27 -7.95 -16.06
CA MET A 380 -15.00 -7.55 -16.66
C MET A 380 -14.69 -8.22 -18.01
N GLU A 381 -15.46 -9.24 -18.44
CA GLU A 381 -15.36 -9.84 -19.78
C GLU A 381 -16.11 -9.05 -20.85
N THR A 382 -16.99 -8.12 -20.47
CA THR A 382 -17.74 -7.25 -21.40
C THR A 382 -16.86 -6.12 -21.96
N SER A 383 -17.10 -5.72 -23.21
CA SER A 383 -16.39 -4.60 -23.86
C SER A 383 -16.57 -3.28 -23.11
N GLU A 384 -17.78 -3.01 -22.63
CA GLU A 384 -18.12 -1.83 -21.86
C GLU A 384 -17.30 -1.73 -20.56
N ALA A 385 -17.27 -2.80 -19.77
CA ALA A 385 -16.48 -2.82 -18.54
C ALA A 385 -14.98 -2.66 -18.79
N GLN A 386 -14.49 -3.16 -19.92
CA GLN A 386 -13.08 -2.99 -20.31
C GLN A 386 -12.76 -1.55 -20.69
N GLU A 387 -13.68 -0.83 -21.33
CA GLU A 387 -13.49 0.58 -21.65
C GLU A 387 -13.44 1.44 -20.39
N ILE A 388 -14.39 1.24 -19.46
CA ILE A 388 -14.37 1.91 -18.15
C ILE A 388 -13.07 1.58 -17.39
N TYR A 389 -12.67 0.31 -17.37
CA TYR A 389 -11.44 -0.09 -16.71
C TYR A 389 -10.17 0.54 -17.30
N LYS A 390 -10.13 0.80 -18.62
CA LYS A 390 -9.00 1.47 -19.28
C LYS A 390 -8.79 2.91 -18.78
N LEU A 391 -9.86 3.58 -18.32
CA LEU A 391 -9.76 4.93 -17.76
C LEU A 391 -8.87 4.96 -16.52
N ARG A 392 -8.80 3.86 -15.75
CA ARG A 392 -7.94 3.73 -14.56
C ARG A 392 -6.47 4.10 -14.82
N SER A 393 -5.92 3.68 -15.96
CA SER A 393 -4.51 3.97 -16.28
C SER A 393 -4.23 5.47 -16.46
N LYS A 394 -5.23 6.22 -16.92
CA LYS A 394 -5.13 7.67 -17.10
C LYS A 394 -5.45 8.45 -15.82
N THR A 395 -6.19 7.84 -14.89
CA THR A 395 -6.62 8.48 -13.64
C THR A 395 -5.67 8.15 -12.48
N ALA A 396 -5.59 6.91 -12.05
CA ALA A 396 -4.87 6.54 -10.83
C ALA A 396 -3.33 6.49 -11.01
N GLU A 397 -2.82 6.16 -12.20
CA GLU A 397 -1.36 6.11 -12.43
C GLU A 397 -0.74 7.51 -12.62
N LEU A 398 -1.51 8.48 -13.09
CA LEU A 398 -1.01 9.82 -13.38
C LEU A 398 -0.57 10.60 -12.12
N PRO A 399 -1.33 10.61 -11.00
CA PRO A 399 -0.90 11.25 -9.76
C PRO A 399 0.40 10.67 -9.23
N PHE A 400 0.56 9.33 -9.22
CA PHE A 400 1.81 8.69 -8.78
C PHE A 400 2.99 9.03 -9.69
N THR A 401 2.76 9.12 -11.00
CA THR A 401 3.79 9.56 -11.94
C THR A 401 4.21 10.99 -11.66
N ASN A 402 3.24 11.90 -11.46
CA ASN A 402 3.51 13.29 -11.09
C ASN A 402 4.29 13.41 -9.77
N MET A 403 3.85 12.70 -8.72
CA MET A 403 4.53 12.69 -7.43
C MET A 403 5.97 12.17 -7.54
N LYS A 404 6.20 11.09 -8.29
CA LYS A 404 7.54 10.49 -8.41
C LYS A 404 8.48 11.24 -9.32
N GLN A 405 7.99 11.73 -10.47
CA GLN A 405 8.83 12.37 -11.48
C GLN A 405 8.98 13.88 -11.27
N ASN A 406 7.87 14.58 -11.02
CA ASN A 406 7.87 16.04 -10.93
C ASN A 406 8.03 16.56 -9.49
N MET A 407 7.53 15.80 -8.51
CA MET A 407 7.60 16.17 -7.09
C MET A 407 8.67 15.36 -6.33
N HIS A 408 9.43 14.51 -7.04
CA HIS A 408 10.57 13.73 -6.54
C HIS A 408 10.29 12.82 -5.32
N LEU A 409 9.06 12.33 -5.17
CA LEU A 409 8.70 11.39 -4.11
C LEU A 409 9.20 9.98 -4.45
N THR A 410 10.49 9.74 -4.29
CA THR A 410 11.13 8.43 -4.49
C THR A 410 11.38 7.69 -3.18
N GLU A 411 11.60 8.44 -2.11
CA GLU A 411 11.85 7.97 -0.75
C GLU A 411 11.24 8.99 0.23
N PHE A 412 10.63 8.49 1.34
CA PHE A 412 10.14 9.37 2.39
C PHE A 412 11.28 10.05 3.16
N THR A 413 11.03 11.24 3.67
CA THR A 413 11.99 12.00 4.46
C THR A 413 11.76 11.84 5.97
N THR A 414 10.62 11.29 6.36
CA THR A 414 10.21 10.99 7.73
C THR A 414 10.19 9.48 7.99
N THR A 415 10.03 9.06 9.26
CA THR A 415 9.94 7.68 9.71
C THR A 415 8.70 7.51 10.60
N GLY A 416 8.16 6.29 10.63
CA GLY A 416 6.95 5.96 11.38
C GLY A 416 5.67 6.22 10.58
N LEU A 417 4.70 5.31 10.68
CA LEU A 417 3.49 5.28 9.84
C LEU A 417 2.72 6.61 9.86
N LYS A 418 2.50 7.19 11.05
CA LYS A 418 1.78 8.47 11.20
C LYS A 418 2.48 9.61 10.47
N GLN A 419 3.81 9.73 10.63
CA GLN A 419 4.59 10.82 10.03
C GLN A 419 4.70 10.68 8.52
N VAL A 420 4.86 9.46 8.04
CA VAL A 420 4.92 9.13 6.61
C VAL A 420 3.57 9.41 5.94
N ASN A 421 2.45 9.08 6.61
CA ASN A 421 1.11 9.42 6.13
C ASN A 421 0.91 10.94 6.01
N THR A 422 1.34 11.70 7.01
CA THR A 422 1.30 13.17 6.98
C THR A 422 2.15 13.73 5.83
N GLU A 423 3.34 13.18 5.61
CA GLU A 423 4.19 13.56 4.49
C GLU A 423 3.54 13.26 3.15
N PHE A 424 2.92 12.08 3.00
CA PHE A 424 2.23 11.69 1.77
C PHE A 424 1.03 12.59 1.46
N LYS A 425 0.24 12.96 2.48
CA LYS A 425 -0.87 13.91 2.31
C LYS A 425 -0.42 15.28 1.79
N LEU A 426 0.76 15.76 2.19
CA LEU A 426 1.31 16.99 1.61
C LEU A 426 1.56 16.86 0.10
N TYR A 427 1.99 15.67 -0.38
CA TYR A 427 2.13 15.41 -1.81
C TYR A 427 0.77 15.35 -2.53
N ALA A 428 -0.26 14.78 -1.89
CA ALA A 428 -1.62 14.78 -2.42
C ALA A 428 -2.19 16.19 -2.52
N ILE A 429 -2.00 17.04 -1.48
CA ILE A 429 -2.35 18.47 -1.50
C ILE A 429 -1.64 19.18 -2.66
N GLY A 430 -0.34 18.98 -2.80
CA GLY A 430 0.43 19.60 -3.88
C GLY A 430 -0.04 19.18 -5.27
N HIS A 431 -0.40 17.90 -5.46
CA HIS A 431 -1.00 17.42 -6.70
C HIS A 431 -2.33 18.12 -6.98
N ASN A 432 -3.25 18.13 -6.01
CA ASN A 432 -4.56 18.75 -6.15
C ASN A 432 -4.47 20.24 -6.47
N LEU A 433 -3.67 20.99 -5.70
CA LEU A 433 -3.46 22.41 -5.95
C LEU A 433 -2.92 22.69 -7.35
N LYS A 434 -2.02 21.86 -7.86
CA LYS A 434 -1.47 21.99 -9.22
C LYS A 434 -2.55 21.74 -10.28
N ARG A 435 -3.40 20.75 -10.05
CA ARG A 435 -4.54 20.47 -10.95
C ARG A 435 -5.52 21.62 -10.94
N ILE A 436 -5.95 22.08 -9.78
CA ILE A 436 -6.87 23.21 -9.60
C ILE A 436 -6.33 24.46 -10.31
N TYR A 437 -5.07 24.83 -10.04
CA TYR A 437 -4.43 25.98 -10.65
C TYR A 437 -4.43 25.92 -12.18
N ASN A 438 -4.05 24.77 -12.75
CA ASN A 438 -3.97 24.60 -14.20
C ASN A 438 -5.38 24.69 -14.84
N GLU A 439 -6.40 24.08 -14.24
CA GLU A 439 -7.77 24.10 -14.79
C GLU A 439 -8.40 25.50 -14.70
N ILE A 440 -8.18 26.24 -13.60
CA ILE A 440 -8.66 27.63 -13.48
C ILE A 440 -7.98 28.52 -14.53
N ASN A 441 -6.67 28.39 -14.74
CA ASN A 441 -5.98 29.18 -15.74
C ASN A 441 -6.41 28.83 -17.18
N MET A 442 -6.76 27.58 -17.47
CA MET A 442 -7.32 27.20 -18.78
C MET A 442 -8.72 27.75 -19.01
N LYS A 443 -9.53 27.96 -17.95
CA LYS A 443 -10.85 28.58 -18.06
C LYS A 443 -10.77 30.09 -18.33
N ASN A 444 -9.67 30.74 -17.90
CA ASN A 444 -9.48 32.20 -17.97
C ASN A 444 -8.70 32.64 -19.24
N ASN A 445 -8.15 31.72 -20.01
CA ASN A 445 -7.51 31.95 -21.30
C ASN A 445 -8.41 31.45 -22.46
#